data_3c834459c4d37eaf4d213d00154d4a38
#
_entry.id   3c834459c4d37eaf4d213d00154d4a38
#
_cell.length_a   1.000
_cell.length_b   1.000
_cell.length_c   1.000
_cell.angle_alpha   90.00
_cell.angle_beta   90.00
_cell.angle_gamma   90.00
#
_symmetry.space_group_name_H-M   'P 1'
#
loop_
_entity.id
_entity.type
_entity.pdbx_description
1 polymer ?
#
loop_
_entity_poly.entity_id
_entity_poly.type
_entity_poly.pdbx_seq_one_letter_code
_entity_poly.pdbx_strand_id
1 'polypeptide(L)'
;RDAIEGGVVEGPRMTSGGNVLINCVGGTAARLLPDEGTRGYARIVHTPNQIVSEIHKQIKTGVDWIKVHVSGLPIRPGKQKGEICTWTLDELKLVCDTAHQFNIPVVGHCRDATSTRYAATAGFDMILHATYMDDDALEAVIDHKIPLVPTFTFQANLADFGAAIGSDESLREVFRAEIMESVSALRTAFEAGVPLLTGSESGFSLTPYGDWHYRELQVFVEDLGLTPLQAINSATE
;
A
#
# COMPACT_ATOMS: atom_id res chain seq x y z
N ARG A 1 1.32 15.00 -13.23
CA ARG A 1 -0.05 14.90 -13.76
C ARG A 1 -0.42 16.15 -14.53
N ASP A 2 -0.52 17.30 -13.90
CA ASP A 2 -1.05 18.55 -14.51
C ASP A 2 -0.32 18.98 -15.79
N ALA A 3 0.98 18.75 -15.89
CA ALA A 3 1.75 19.03 -17.11
C ALA A 3 1.36 18.12 -18.28
N ILE A 4 1.00 16.86 -18.00
CA ILE A 4 0.52 15.91 -19.00
C ILE A 4 -0.90 16.28 -19.42
N GLU A 5 -1.80 16.52 -18.47
CA GLU A 5 -3.18 16.91 -18.72
C GLU A 5 -3.28 18.24 -19.46
N GLY A 6 -2.40 19.18 -19.13
CA GLY A 6 -2.27 20.47 -19.81
C GLY A 6 -1.55 20.43 -21.18
N GLY A 7 -1.09 19.27 -21.61
CA GLY A 7 -0.38 19.10 -22.90
C GLY A 7 1.02 19.74 -22.94
N VAL A 8 1.61 20.05 -21.80
CA VAL A 8 2.97 20.63 -21.70
C VAL A 8 4.04 19.56 -21.96
N VAL A 9 3.78 18.33 -21.54
CA VAL A 9 4.62 17.16 -21.79
C VAL A 9 3.75 15.97 -22.20
N GLU A 10 4.29 15.09 -23.01
CA GLU A 10 3.67 13.81 -23.32
C GLU A 10 3.90 12.81 -22.19
N GLY A 11 2.88 12.01 -21.85
CA GLY A 11 2.99 10.99 -20.81
C GLY A 11 1.72 10.15 -20.68
N PRO A 12 1.75 9.11 -19.85
CA PRO A 12 0.60 8.27 -19.59
C PRO A 12 -0.48 9.02 -18.80
N ARG A 13 -1.69 8.47 -18.76
CA ARG A 13 -2.70 8.90 -17.79
C ARG A 13 -2.16 8.63 -16.38
N MET A 14 -2.25 9.63 -15.50
CA MET A 14 -1.73 9.54 -14.14
C MET A 14 -2.75 10.05 -13.14
N THR A 15 -2.79 9.38 -11.98
CA THR A 15 -3.38 9.93 -10.76
C THR A 15 -2.26 10.19 -9.75
N SER A 16 -2.47 11.11 -8.85
CA SER A 16 -1.47 11.49 -7.85
C SER A 16 -2.09 11.60 -6.46
N GLY A 17 -1.41 11.02 -5.47
CA GLY A 17 -1.66 11.31 -4.07
C GLY A 17 -0.92 12.54 -3.59
N GLY A 18 -1.31 13.02 -2.42
CA GLY A 18 -0.57 14.03 -1.68
C GLY A 18 0.54 13.42 -0.81
N ASN A 19 0.88 14.11 0.27
CA ASN A 19 1.73 13.52 1.29
C ASN A 19 0.99 12.39 2.00
N VAL A 20 1.72 11.32 2.31
CA VAL A 20 1.15 10.22 3.09
C VAL A 20 0.74 10.71 4.48
N LEU A 21 -0.46 10.38 4.93
CA LEU A 21 -0.84 10.59 6.31
C LEU A 21 -0.24 9.50 7.19
N ILE A 22 0.44 9.89 8.24
CA ILE A 22 0.91 9.03 9.32
C ILE A 22 0.56 9.67 10.65
N ASN A 23 0.42 8.84 11.69
CA ASN A 23 0.39 9.36 13.05
C ASN A 23 1.81 9.36 13.67
N CYS A 24 1.94 9.85 14.89
CA CYS A 24 3.24 9.97 15.57
C CYS A 24 3.93 8.63 15.90
N VAL A 25 3.23 7.51 15.78
CA VAL A 25 3.78 6.18 16.06
C VAL A 25 4.32 5.52 14.80
N GLY A 26 3.66 5.68 13.66
CA GLY A 26 3.81 4.79 12.55
C GLY A 26 3.98 5.38 11.17
N GLY A 27 4.34 4.49 10.28
CA GLY A 27 4.64 4.71 8.87
C GLY A 27 6.03 4.17 8.54
N THR A 28 6.19 3.68 7.33
CA THR A 28 7.49 3.26 6.81
C THR A 28 8.46 4.44 6.89
N ALA A 29 9.64 4.21 7.42
CA ALA A 29 10.65 5.25 7.65
C ALA A 29 10.22 6.41 8.59
N ALA A 30 9.11 6.28 9.35
CA ALA A 30 8.64 7.31 10.27
C ALA A 30 9.71 7.73 11.31
N ARG A 31 10.60 6.80 11.71
CA ARG A 31 11.72 7.10 12.61
C ARG A 31 12.70 8.14 12.07
N LEU A 32 12.69 8.39 10.77
CA LEU A 32 13.56 9.35 10.09
C LEU A 32 12.90 10.72 9.92
N LEU A 33 11.63 10.84 10.30
CA LEU A 33 10.87 12.08 10.21
C LEU A 33 10.80 12.74 11.58
N PRO A 34 11.13 14.04 11.70
CA PRO A 34 10.91 14.76 12.93
C PRO A 34 9.41 14.98 13.17
N ASP A 35 8.96 14.89 14.42
CA ASP A 35 7.54 15.02 14.81
C ASP A 35 6.91 16.35 14.37
N GLU A 36 7.71 17.40 14.22
CA GLU A 36 7.26 18.72 13.78
C GLU A 36 7.72 19.04 12.34
N GLY A 37 7.90 18.03 11.50
CA GLY A 37 8.39 18.21 10.13
C GLY A 37 7.28 18.58 9.13
N THR A 38 7.52 19.62 8.33
CA THR A 38 6.72 19.91 7.13
C THR A 38 7.39 19.44 5.85
N ARG A 39 8.58 18.87 5.94
CA ARG A 39 9.38 18.37 4.82
C ARG A 39 9.41 16.85 4.84
N GLY A 40 9.32 16.26 3.66
CA GLY A 40 9.35 14.82 3.48
C GLY A 40 8.09 14.31 2.76
N TYR A 41 8.04 13.01 2.56
CA TYR A 41 6.96 12.33 1.84
C TYR A 41 5.65 12.23 2.65
N ALA A 42 5.71 12.39 3.97
CA ALA A 42 4.58 12.19 4.87
C ALA A 42 4.24 13.46 5.66
N ARG A 43 3.02 13.46 6.20
CA ARG A 43 2.53 14.44 7.18
C ARG A 43 2.12 13.70 8.44
N ILE A 44 2.72 14.07 9.56
CA ILE A 44 2.38 13.54 10.87
C ILE A 44 1.16 14.31 11.39
N VAL A 45 0.12 13.56 11.77
CA VAL A 45 -1.09 14.10 12.40
C VAL A 45 -1.24 13.51 13.80
N HIS A 46 -1.58 14.34 14.78
CA HIS A 46 -1.65 13.97 16.19
C HIS A 46 -3.08 14.00 16.76
N THR A 47 -4.01 14.62 16.05
CA THR A 47 -5.37 14.84 16.53
C THR A 47 -6.39 14.72 15.40
N PRO A 48 -7.66 14.38 15.71
CA PRO A 48 -8.75 14.39 14.72
C PRO A 48 -8.84 15.67 13.90
N ASN A 49 -8.67 16.82 14.54
CA ASN A 49 -8.70 18.11 13.83
C ASN A 49 -7.53 18.28 12.83
N GLN A 50 -6.36 17.73 13.16
CA GLN A 50 -5.22 17.74 12.24
C GLN A 50 -5.44 16.79 11.06
N ILE A 51 -6.09 15.63 11.27
CA ILE A 51 -6.49 14.72 10.20
C ILE A 51 -7.35 15.47 9.19
N VAL A 52 -8.46 16.07 9.65
CA VAL A 52 -9.40 16.82 8.80
C VAL A 52 -8.69 18.00 8.09
N SER A 53 -7.90 18.78 8.82
CA SER A 53 -7.21 19.93 8.26
C SER A 53 -6.20 19.55 7.18
N GLU A 54 -5.43 18.47 7.37
CA GLU A 54 -4.44 18.03 6.38
C GLU A 54 -5.13 17.44 5.14
N ILE A 55 -6.21 16.68 5.30
CA ILE A 55 -7.00 16.17 4.16
C ILE A 55 -7.55 17.35 3.33
N HIS A 56 -8.19 18.33 3.96
CA HIS A 56 -8.69 19.53 3.25
C HIS A 56 -7.59 20.28 2.52
N LYS A 57 -6.41 20.38 3.12
CA LYS A 57 -5.25 21.00 2.49
C LYS A 57 -4.77 20.23 1.27
N GLN A 58 -4.71 18.91 1.33
CA GLN A 58 -4.33 18.08 0.19
C GLN A 58 -5.36 18.17 -0.93
N ILE A 59 -6.66 18.09 -0.60
CA ILE A 59 -7.75 18.28 -1.58
C ILE A 59 -7.64 19.64 -2.27
N LYS A 60 -7.38 20.72 -1.50
CA LYS A 60 -7.17 22.06 -2.05
C LYS A 60 -6.02 22.10 -3.06
N THR A 61 -5.00 21.27 -2.92
CA THR A 61 -3.86 21.19 -3.86
C THR A 61 -4.12 20.29 -5.06
N GLY A 62 -5.32 19.69 -5.16
CA GLY A 62 -5.77 18.94 -6.32
C GLY A 62 -5.27 17.50 -6.37
N VAL A 63 -5.18 16.82 -5.22
CA VAL A 63 -4.86 15.39 -5.18
C VAL A 63 -6.01 14.56 -5.73
N ASP A 64 -5.68 13.41 -6.32
CA ASP A 64 -6.67 12.42 -6.77
C ASP A 64 -6.94 11.36 -5.69
N TRP A 65 -6.03 11.18 -4.73
CA TRP A 65 -6.09 10.18 -3.67
C TRP A 65 -5.58 10.73 -2.35
N ILE A 66 -6.18 10.30 -1.25
CA ILE A 66 -5.58 10.40 0.09
C ILE A 66 -4.87 9.09 0.40
N LYS A 67 -3.57 9.15 0.67
CA LYS A 67 -2.75 8.01 1.06
C LYS A 67 -2.54 7.98 2.57
N VAL A 68 -2.75 6.81 3.19
CA VAL A 68 -2.50 6.58 4.62
C VAL A 68 -1.53 5.42 4.81
N HIS A 69 -0.54 5.55 5.69
CA HIS A 69 0.16 4.40 6.25
C HIS A 69 -0.62 3.93 7.48
N VAL A 70 -1.46 2.90 7.29
CA VAL A 70 -2.26 2.30 8.36
C VAL A 70 -1.39 1.48 9.28
N SER A 71 -0.37 0.82 8.72
CA SER A 71 0.68 0.14 9.47
C SER A 71 2.03 0.86 9.33
N GLY A 72 2.93 0.53 10.25
CA GLY A 72 4.30 1.05 10.27
C GLY A 72 5.31 0.02 10.73
N LEU A 73 6.59 0.42 10.75
CA LEU A 73 7.68 -0.46 11.16
C LEU A 73 7.44 -1.04 12.56
N PRO A 74 7.73 -2.32 12.77
CA PRO A 74 7.56 -2.95 14.07
C PRO A 74 8.49 -2.29 15.11
N ILE A 75 7.93 -2.02 16.29
CA ILE A 75 8.71 -1.46 17.42
C ILE A 75 9.78 -2.46 17.89
N ARG A 76 9.48 -3.75 17.77
CA ARG A 76 10.38 -4.85 18.15
C ARG A 76 10.49 -5.86 17.01
N PRO A 77 11.40 -5.65 16.06
CA PRO A 77 11.62 -6.57 14.95
C PRO A 77 11.83 -8.01 15.43
N GLY A 78 11.27 -8.98 14.70
CA GLY A 78 11.36 -10.41 15.03
C GLY A 78 10.41 -10.91 16.12
N LYS A 79 9.56 -10.04 16.71
CA LYS A 79 8.56 -10.46 17.70
C LYS A 79 7.14 -10.56 17.19
N GLN A 80 6.89 -10.06 16.00
CA GLN A 80 5.60 -10.13 15.32
C GLN A 80 5.80 -10.27 13.83
N LYS A 81 4.81 -10.80 13.14
CA LYS A 81 4.77 -10.84 11.68
C LYS A 81 4.29 -9.49 11.15
N GLY A 82 4.94 -9.01 10.11
CA GLY A 82 4.57 -7.76 9.47
C GLY A 82 4.87 -6.51 10.31
N GLU A 83 4.14 -5.47 10.02
CA GLU A 83 4.23 -4.18 10.68
C GLU A 83 3.20 -4.07 11.82
N ILE A 84 3.11 -2.89 12.44
CA ILE A 84 2.14 -2.60 13.50
C ILE A 84 1.06 -1.69 12.95
N CYS A 85 -0.21 -2.03 13.14
CA CYS A 85 -1.31 -1.09 12.95
C CYS A 85 -1.16 0.06 13.95
N THR A 86 -1.05 1.28 13.45
CA THR A 86 -0.75 2.47 14.27
C THR A 86 -1.97 3.37 14.49
N TRP A 87 -3.06 3.12 13.80
CA TRP A 87 -4.29 3.89 13.85
C TRP A 87 -5.40 3.15 14.59
N THR A 88 -6.29 3.89 15.20
CA THR A 88 -7.58 3.35 15.64
C THR A 88 -8.56 3.27 14.47
N LEU A 89 -9.55 2.39 14.57
CA LEU A 89 -10.60 2.28 13.57
C LEU A 89 -11.39 3.60 13.41
N ASP A 90 -11.63 4.31 14.49
CA ASP A 90 -12.39 5.58 14.45
C ASP A 90 -11.61 6.70 13.74
N GLU A 91 -10.30 6.76 13.91
CA GLU A 91 -9.45 7.70 13.16
C GLU A 91 -9.46 7.38 11.66
N LEU A 92 -9.40 6.11 11.28
CA LEU A 92 -9.46 5.70 9.88
C LEU A 92 -10.82 5.99 9.25
N LYS A 93 -11.92 5.79 9.98
CA LYS A 93 -13.26 6.21 9.54
C LYS A 93 -13.33 7.72 9.33
N LEU A 94 -12.76 8.51 10.24
CA LEU A 94 -12.69 9.96 10.08
C LEU A 94 -11.93 10.36 8.81
N VAL A 95 -10.84 9.65 8.48
CA VAL A 95 -10.11 9.88 7.21
C VAL A 95 -11.04 9.64 6.01
N CYS A 96 -11.69 8.47 5.95
CA CYS A 96 -12.58 8.11 4.86
C CYS A 96 -13.77 9.09 4.75
N ASP A 97 -14.48 9.34 5.85
CA ASP A 97 -15.62 10.26 5.86
C ASP A 97 -15.22 11.66 5.37
N THR A 98 -14.05 12.17 5.80
CA THR A 98 -13.57 13.49 5.40
C THR A 98 -13.21 13.54 3.90
N ALA A 99 -12.54 12.53 3.37
CA ALA A 99 -12.14 12.49 1.97
C ALA A 99 -13.34 12.26 1.04
N HIS A 100 -14.21 11.33 1.39
CA HIS A 100 -15.38 10.96 0.60
C HIS A 100 -16.43 12.08 0.47
N GLN A 101 -16.51 13.02 1.44
CA GLN A 101 -17.33 14.23 1.29
C GLN A 101 -16.98 15.04 0.02
N PHE A 102 -15.77 14.90 -0.47
CA PHE A 102 -15.26 15.57 -1.67
C PHE A 102 -15.06 14.60 -2.85
N ASN A 103 -15.58 13.38 -2.76
CA ASN A 103 -15.40 12.30 -3.74
C ASN A 103 -13.89 11.98 -4.00
N ILE A 104 -13.05 12.11 -3.00
CA ILE A 104 -11.63 11.74 -3.08
C ILE A 104 -11.47 10.36 -2.42
N PRO A 105 -10.99 9.37 -3.17
CA PRO A 105 -10.79 8.02 -2.64
C PRO A 105 -9.57 7.94 -1.71
N VAL A 106 -9.58 6.92 -0.85
CA VAL A 106 -8.57 6.68 0.17
C VAL A 106 -7.85 5.36 -0.08
N VAL A 107 -6.52 5.38 -0.04
CA VAL A 107 -5.69 4.20 -0.21
C VAL A 107 -4.78 3.96 0.99
N GLY A 108 -4.74 2.71 1.47
CA GLY A 108 -4.02 2.29 2.66
C GLY A 108 -2.76 1.47 2.37
N HIS A 109 -1.66 1.76 3.08
CA HIS A 109 -0.54 0.85 3.22
C HIS A 109 -0.81 -0.05 4.44
N CYS A 110 -0.94 -1.36 4.24
CA CYS A 110 -1.29 -2.32 5.25
C CYS A 110 -0.41 -3.57 5.12
N ARG A 111 0.48 -3.80 6.09
CA ARG A 111 1.40 -4.95 6.11
C ARG A 111 1.24 -5.81 7.37
N ASP A 112 0.01 -5.90 7.86
CA ASP A 112 -0.42 -6.79 8.95
C ASP A 112 -1.94 -7.00 8.89
N ALA A 113 -2.44 -8.04 9.56
CA ALA A 113 -3.85 -8.40 9.55
C ALA A 113 -4.76 -7.29 10.12
N THR A 114 -4.36 -6.69 11.24
CA THR A 114 -5.17 -5.66 11.91
C THR A 114 -5.33 -4.42 11.04
N SER A 115 -4.26 -3.93 10.42
CA SER A 115 -4.31 -2.77 9.53
C SER A 115 -5.17 -3.02 8.31
N THR A 116 -5.07 -4.22 7.71
CA THR A 116 -5.90 -4.62 6.56
C THR A 116 -7.37 -4.67 6.93
N ARG A 117 -7.71 -5.33 8.05
CA ARG A 117 -9.08 -5.38 8.55
C ARG A 117 -9.64 -4.00 8.87
N TYR A 118 -8.87 -3.16 9.54
CA TYR A 118 -9.32 -1.80 9.89
C TYR A 118 -9.52 -0.92 8.66
N ALA A 119 -8.62 -1.00 7.68
CA ALA A 119 -8.77 -0.27 6.43
C ALA A 119 -10.05 -0.70 5.68
N ALA A 120 -10.29 -2.01 5.54
CA ALA A 120 -11.49 -2.54 4.92
C ALA A 120 -12.76 -2.06 5.65
N THR A 121 -12.80 -2.20 6.99
CA THR A 121 -13.94 -1.81 7.81
C THR A 121 -14.18 -0.28 7.86
N ALA A 122 -13.12 0.51 7.70
CA ALA A 122 -13.21 1.97 7.71
C ALA A 122 -13.72 2.54 6.38
N GLY A 123 -13.73 1.75 5.29
CA GLY A 123 -14.22 2.17 3.99
C GLY A 123 -13.14 2.70 3.05
N PHE A 124 -11.92 2.17 3.14
CA PHE A 124 -10.88 2.46 2.16
C PHE A 124 -11.28 1.95 0.78
N ASP A 125 -10.85 2.65 -0.26
CA ASP A 125 -11.16 2.31 -1.66
C ASP A 125 -10.12 1.38 -2.29
N MET A 126 -8.96 1.23 -1.65
CA MET A 126 -7.88 0.35 -2.09
C MET A 126 -6.91 0.05 -0.94
N ILE A 127 -6.40 -1.17 -0.89
CA ILE A 127 -5.39 -1.58 0.08
C ILE A 127 -4.13 -2.03 -0.65
N LEU A 128 -2.99 -1.44 -0.30
CA LEU A 128 -1.68 -1.85 -0.79
C LEU A 128 -1.08 -2.88 0.15
N HIS A 129 -0.36 -3.83 -0.42
CA HIS A 129 0.31 -4.96 0.22
C HIS A 129 -0.66 -6.03 0.73
N ALA A 130 -1.50 -5.73 1.71
CA ALA A 130 -2.43 -6.67 2.35
C ALA A 130 -1.72 -7.98 2.79
N THR A 131 -0.47 -7.85 3.29
CA THR A 131 0.33 -8.99 3.70
C THR A 131 -0.10 -9.52 5.07
N TYR A 132 0.11 -10.80 5.31
CA TYR A 132 -0.18 -11.47 6.58
C TYR A 132 -1.66 -11.38 7.04
N MET A 133 -2.61 -11.35 6.10
CA MET A 133 -4.03 -11.43 6.46
C MET A 133 -4.33 -12.70 7.24
N ASP A 134 -5.04 -12.55 8.35
CA ASP A 134 -5.74 -13.61 9.04
C ASP A 134 -7.16 -13.78 8.50
N ASP A 135 -7.92 -14.73 9.05
CA ASP A 135 -9.28 -15.03 8.59
C ASP A 135 -10.21 -13.80 8.75
N ASP A 136 -10.09 -13.04 9.84
CA ASP A 136 -10.89 -11.84 10.08
C ASP A 136 -10.58 -10.72 9.06
N ALA A 137 -9.31 -10.54 8.70
CA ALA A 137 -8.91 -9.55 7.70
C ALA A 137 -9.35 -9.97 6.30
N LEU A 138 -9.23 -11.25 5.97
CA LEU A 138 -9.68 -11.82 4.70
C LEU A 138 -11.21 -11.69 4.56
N GLU A 139 -11.98 -12.02 5.59
CA GLU A 139 -13.43 -11.86 5.60
C GLU A 139 -13.82 -10.39 5.35
N ALA A 140 -13.20 -9.44 6.07
CA ALA A 140 -13.47 -8.02 5.90
C ALA A 140 -13.16 -7.52 4.47
N VAL A 141 -12.08 -7.98 3.86
CA VAL A 141 -11.72 -7.63 2.47
C VAL A 141 -12.74 -8.20 1.48
N ILE A 142 -13.18 -9.45 1.68
CA ILE A 142 -14.16 -10.11 0.81
C ILE A 142 -15.53 -9.43 0.93
N ASP A 143 -15.99 -9.16 2.13
CA ASP A 143 -17.31 -8.55 2.39
C ASP A 143 -17.44 -7.17 1.75
N HIS A 144 -16.37 -6.37 1.79
CA HIS A 144 -16.35 -5.03 1.24
C HIS A 144 -15.84 -4.97 -0.21
N LYS A 145 -15.36 -6.09 -0.75
CA LYS A 145 -14.75 -6.20 -2.10
C LYS A 145 -13.70 -5.14 -2.39
N ILE A 146 -12.85 -4.87 -1.40
CA ILE A 146 -11.82 -3.84 -1.50
C ILE A 146 -10.71 -4.29 -2.46
N PRO A 147 -10.40 -3.54 -3.53
CA PRO A 147 -9.28 -3.83 -4.41
C PRO A 147 -7.95 -3.92 -3.64
N LEU A 148 -7.18 -4.98 -3.94
CA LEU A 148 -5.87 -5.22 -3.33
C LEU A 148 -4.75 -5.04 -4.35
N VAL A 149 -3.67 -4.40 -3.95
CA VAL A 149 -2.44 -4.22 -4.74
C VAL A 149 -1.27 -4.78 -3.96
N PRO A 150 -0.87 -6.05 -4.16
CA PRO A 150 0.14 -6.72 -3.34
C PRO A 150 1.52 -6.06 -3.38
N THR A 151 1.92 -5.48 -4.52
CA THR A 151 3.21 -4.80 -4.70
C THR A 151 4.44 -5.67 -4.42
N PHE A 152 4.39 -6.91 -4.85
CA PHE A 152 5.47 -7.89 -4.60
C PHE A 152 6.74 -7.65 -5.41
N THR A 153 6.69 -6.81 -6.46
CA THR A 153 7.84 -6.58 -7.37
C THR A 153 9.13 -6.24 -6.61
N PHE A 154 9.07 -5.26 -5.70
CA PHE A 154 10.24 -4.88 -4.89
C PHE A 154 10.77 -6.04 -4.04
N GLN A 155 9.88 -6.74 -3.35
CA GLN A 155 10.21 -7.85 -2.46
C GLN A 155 10.80 -9.04 -3.25
N ALA A 156 10.17 -9.41 -4.36
CA ALA A 156 10.64 -10.47 -5.24
C ALA A 156 12.01 -10.15 -5.83
N ASN A 157 12.23 -8.93 -6.30
CA ASN A 157 13.52 -8.50 -6.82
C ASN A 157 14.60 -8.54 -5.74
N LEU A 158 14.30 -8.09 -4.53
CA LEU A 158 15.28 -8.13 -3.45
C LEU A 158 15.57 -9.57 -2.98
N ALA A 159 14.54 -10.43 -2.93
CA ALA A 159 14.70 -11.84 -2.60
C ALA A 159 15.59 -12.57 -3.62
N ASP A 160 15.38 -12.34 -4.91
CA ASP A 160 16.03 -13.08 -5.99
C ASP A 160 17.37 -12.46 -6.39
N PHE A 161 17.47 -11.16 -6.47
CA PHE A 161 18.65 -10.44 -7.02
C PHE A 161 19.41 -9.62 -5.98
N GLY A 162 18.93 -9.53 -4.74
CA GLY A 162 19.53 -8.72 -3.68
C GLY A 162 20.99 -9.08 -3.35
N ALA A 163 21.39 -10.33 -3.56
CA ALA A 163 22.78 -10.75 -3.36
C ALA A 163 23.77 -9.94 -4.22
N ALA A 164 23.37 -9.56 -5.44
CA ALA A 164 24.20 -8.79 -6.36
C ALA A 164 24.53 -7.36 -5.87
N ILE A 165 23.71 -6.82 -4.98
CA ILE A 165 23.91 -5.49 -4.36
C ILE A 165 24.37 -5.58 -2.90
N GLY A 166 24.72 -6.77 -2.42
CA GLY A 166 25.20 -6.98 -1.05
C GLY A 166 24.10 -7.03 0.01
N SER A 167 22.85 -7.31 -0.38
CA SER A 167 21.77 -7.52 0.58
C SER A 167 22.04 -8.74 1.46
N ASP A 168 21.78 -8.62 2.75
CA ASP A 168 21.87 -9.71 3.72
C ASP A 168 20.91 -10.84 3.37
N GLU A 169 21.35 -12.10 3.58
CA GLU A 169 20.53 -13.27 3.27
C GLU A 169 19.28 -13.33 4.12
N SER A 170 19.38 -13.00 5.40
CA SER A 170 18.24 -13.01 6.31
C SER A 170 17.14 -12.03 5.87
N LEU A 171 17.52 -10.88 5.30
CA LEU A 171 16.55 -9.92 4.74
C LEU A 171 15.87 -10.48 3.48
N ARG A 172 16.64 -11.14 2.62
CA ARG A 172 16.09 -11.77 1.40
C ARG A 172 15.11 -12.90 1.74
N GLU A 173 15.43 -13.69 2.77
CA GLU A 173 14.54 -14.74 3.27
C GLU A 173 13.24 -14.17 3.85
N VAL A 174 13.31 -13.07 4.59
CA VAL A 174 12.12 -12.39 5.14
C VAL A 174 11.17 -11.98 4.00
N PHE A 175 11.66 -11.37 2.93
CA PHE A 175 10.79 -10.97 1.81
C PHE A 175 10.23 -12.15 1.04
N ARG A 176 11.01 -13.21 0.85
CA ARG A 176 10.49 -14.44 0.23
C ARG A 176 9.39 -15.08 1.08
N ALA A 177 9.59 -15.14 2.39
CA ALA A 177 8.59 -15.66 3.33
C ALA A 177 7.31 -14.80 3.34
N GLU A 178 7.43 -13.48 3.27
CA GLU A 178 6.28 -12.57 3.23
C GLU A 178 5.42 -12.80 2.00
N ILE A 179 6.02 -12.96 0.82
CA ILE A 179 5.29 -13.31 -0.40
C ILE A 179 4.55 -14.64 -0.20
N MET A 180 5.28 -15.68 0.19
CA MET A 180 4.73 -17.03 0.31
C MET A 180 3.62 -17.14 1.37
N GLU A 181 3.76 -16.45 2.50
CA GLU A 181 2.74 -16.44 3.55
C GLU A 181 1.48 -15.65 3.14
N SER A 182 1.60 -14.72 2.20
CA SER A 182 0.46 -13.91 1.73
C SER A 182 -0.32 -14.56 0.58
N VAL A 183 0.29 -15.49 -0.16
CA VAL A 183 -0.28 -16.12 -1.37
C VAL A 183 -1.66 -16.74 -1.12
N SER A 184 -1.80 -17.51 -0.04
CA SER A 184 -3.06 -18.25 0.22
C SER A 184 -4.24 -17.30 0.43
N ALA A 185 -4.08 -16.28 1.25
CA ALA A 185 -5.15 -15.32 1.55
C ALA A 185 -5.49 -14.46 0.32
N LEU A 186 -4.48 -13.97 -0.42
CA LEU A 186 -4.68 -13.20 -1.64
C LEU A 186 -5.39 -14.02 -2.72
N ARG A 187 -5.03 -15.28 -2.88
CA ARG A 187 -5.70 -16.17 -3.82
C ARG A 187 -7.15 -16.41 -3.43
N THR A 188 -7.43 -16.67 -2.16
CA THR A 188 -8.81 -16.83 -1.66
C THR A 188 -9.64 -15.56 -1.88
N ALA A 189 -9.08 -14.39 -1.62
CA ALA A 189 -9.74 -13.12 -1.91
C ALA A 189 -10.05 -12.97 -3.41
N PHE A 190 -9.10 -13.28 -4.28
CA PHE A 190 -9.29 -13.23 -5.73
C PHE A 190 -10.39 -14.20 -6.21
N GLU A 191 -10.37 -15.45 -5.73
CA GLU A 191 -11.38 -16.47 -6.05
C GLU A 191 -12.79 -16.08 -5.54
N ALA A 192 -12.87 -15.29 -4.45
CA ALA A 192 -14.09 -14.69 -3.93
C ALA A 192 -14.55 -13.44 -4.71
N GLY A 193 -13.80 -13.03 -5.74
CA GLY A 193 -14.13 -11.88 -6.60
C GLY A 193 -13.65 -10.52 -6.09
N VAL A 194 -12.66 -10.50 -5.19
CA VAL A 194 -11.93 -9.27 -4.83
C VAL A 194 -10.98 -8.92 -5.97
N PRO A 195 -11.00 -7.68 -6.49
CA PRO A 195 -10.05 -7.27 -7.53
C PRO A 195 -8.61 -7.32 -7.02
N LEU A 196 -7.73 -8.01 -7.74
CA LEU A 196 -6.28 -7.91 -7.56
C LEU A 196 -5.72 -7.01 -8.65
N LEU A 197 -5.00 -5.96 -8.26
CA LEU A 197 -4.35 -5.01 -9.16
C LEU A 197 -2.84 -5.11 -9.02
N THR A 198 -2.12 -4.78 -10.08
CA THR A 198 -0.66 -4.79 -10.05
C THR A 198 -0.08 -3.49 -9.53
N GLY A 199 1.05 -3.57 -8.81
CA GLY A 199 1.82 -2.43 -8.34
C GLY A 199 3.30 -2.77 -8.22
N SER A 200 4.17 -1.96 -8.78
CA SER A 200 5.61 -2.23 -8.79
C SER A 200 6.36 -1.65 -7.60
N GLU A 201 5.78 -0.70 -6.89
CA GLU A 201 6.46 0.07 -5.83
C GLU A 201 7.82 0.62 -6.29
N SER A 202 7.86 1.15 -7.55
CA SER A 202 9.08 1.64 -8.18
C SER A 202 9.71 2.80 -7.39
N GLY A 203 11.04 2.83 -7.38
CA GLY A 203 11.85 3.80 -6.66
C GLY A 203 12.69 3.19 -5.54
N PHE A 204 12.45 1.93 -5.20
CA PHE A 204 13.30 1.17 -4.28
C PHE A 204 14.48 0.50 -4.99
N SER A 205 15.38 -0.07 -4.20
CA SER A 205 16.52 -0.84 -4.71
C SER A 205 16.05 -1.97 -5.63
N LEU A 206 16.72 -2.15 -6.76
CA LEU A 206 16.38 -3.15 -7.78
C LEU A 206 14.99 -2.98 -8.42
N THR A 207 14.33 -1.84 -8.21
CA THR A 207 13.04 -1.54 -8.81
C THR A 207 13.02 -0.09 -9.32
N PRO A 208 13.87 0.26 -10.33
CA PRO A 208 13.94 1.61 -10.88
C PRO A 208 12.66 1.98 -11.63
N TYR A 209 12.41 3.28 -11.78
CA TYR A 209 11.28 3.78 -12.55
C TYR A 209 11.37 3.35 -14.02
N GLY A 210 10.25 2.94 -14.60
CA GLY A 210 10.15 2.56 -16.01
C GLY A 210 10.61 1.14 -16.33
N ASP A 211 11.00 0.38 -15.31
CA ASP A 211 11.46 -1.00 -15.45
C ASP A 211 10.72 -1.92 -14.47
N TRP A 212 10.83 -3.24 -14.63
CA TRP A 212 10.30 -4.26 -13.72
C TRP A 212 8.76 -4.31 -13.53
N HIS A 213 7.96 -3.55 -14.26
CA HIS A 213 6.50 -3.59 -14.11
C HIS A 213 5.90 -4.98 -14.42
N TYR A 214 6.53 -5.73 -15.33
CA TYR A 214 6.17 -7.10 -15.66
C TYR A 214 6.41 -8.09 -14.50
N ARG A 215 7.26 -7.72 -13.54
CA ARG A 215 7.62 -8.61 -12.43
C ARG A 215 6.42 -8.95 -11.53
N GLU A 216 5.53 -7.99 -11.31
CA GLU A 216 4.29 -8.25 -10.58
C GLU A 216 3.42 -9.29 -11.30
N LEU A 217 3.31 -9.19 -12.63
CA LEU A 217 2.61 -10.19 -13.44
C LEU A 217 3.23 -11.57 -13.31
N GLN A 218 4.56 -11.63 -13.29
CA GLN A 218 5.28 -12.89 -13.11
C GLN A 218 4.98 -13.51 -11.74
N VAL A 219 5.03 -12.74 -10.66
CA VAL A 219 4.70 -13.21 -9.32
C VAL A 219 3.24 -13.67 -9.24
N PHE A 220 2.31 -12.98 -9.89
CA PHE A 220 0.92 -13.40 -9.94
C PHE A 220 0.74 -14.75 -10.63
N VAL A 221 1.50 -15.04 -11.68
CA VAL A 221 1.44 -16.33 -12.38
C VAL A 221 2.18 -17.43 -11.60
N GLU A 222 3.42 -17.15 -11.17
CA GLU A 222 4.31 -18.15 -10.59
C GLU A 222 3.95 -18.51 -9.15
N ASP A 223 3.61 -17.51 -8.33
CA ASP A 223 3.39 -17.70 -6.89
C ASP A 223 1.89 -17.73 -6.54
N LEU A 224 1.08 -16.81 -7.07
CA LEU A 224 -0.36 -16.82 -6.80
C LEU A 224 -1.13 -17.84 -7.67
N GLY A 225 -0.52 -18.36 -8.75
CA GLY A 225 -1.14 -19.35 -9.63
C GLY A 225 -2.26 -18.79 -10.52
N LEU A 226 -2.25 -17.49 -10.81
CA LEU A 226 -3.15 -16.90 -11.80
C LEU A 226 -2.73 -17.33 -13.21
N THR A 227 -3.70 -17.42 -14.12
CA THR A 227 -3.37 -17.58 -15.54
C THR A 227 -2.72 -16.29 -16.09
N PRO A 228 -1.89 -16.36 -17.14
CA PRO A 228 -1.31 -15.16 -17.73
C PRO A 228 -2.35 -14.10 -18.13
N LEU A 229 -3.54 -14.53 -18.60
CA LEU A 229 -4.62 -13.61 -18.96
C LEU A 229 -5.18 -12.90 -17.71
N GLN A 230 -5.39 -13.62 -16.62
CA GLN A 230 -5.83 -13.01 -15.35
C GLN A 230 -4.81 -12.01 -14.82
N ALA A 231 -3.51 -12.34 -14.89
CA ALA A 231 -2.46 -11.41 -14.49
C ALA A 231 -2.44 -10.14 -15.36
N ILE A 232 -2.64 -10.27 -16.68
CA ILE A 232 -2.73 -9.11 -17.58
C ILE A 232 -3.96 -8.26 -17.26
N ASN A 233 -5.12 -8.87 -17.00
CA ASN A 233 -6.33 -8.15 -16.61
C ASN A 233 -6.11 -7.35 -15.33
N SER A 234 -5.41 -7.89 -14.34
CA SER A 234 -5.03 -7.19 -13.11
C SER A 234 -4.18 -5.92 -13.34
N ALA A 235 -3.58 -5.77 -14.51
CA ALA A 235 -2.76 -4.61 -14.88
C ALA A 235 -3.48 -3.63 -15.83
N THR A 236 -4.64 -4.00 -16.39
CA THR A 236 -5.25 -3.25 -17.51
C THR A 236 -6.72 -2.91 -17.33
N GLU A 237 -7.43 -3.62 -16.47
CA GLU A 237 -8.85 -3.41 -16.12
C GLU A 237 -8.99 -2.76 -14.74
#